data_512e28f8eb7e0b7c610e67fc13819629
#
_entry.id   512e28f8eb7e0b7c610e67fc13819629
#
_cell.length_a   1.000
_cell.length_b   1.000
_cell.length_c   1.000
_cell.angle_alpha   90.00
_cell.angle_beta   90.00
_cell.angle_gamma   90.00
#
_symmetry.space_group_name_H-M   'P 1'
#
loop_
_entity.id
_entity.type
_entity.pdbx_description
1 polymer ?
#
loop_
_entity_poly.entity_id
_entity_poly.type
_entity_poly.pdbx_seq_one_letter_code
_entity_poly.pdbx_strand_id
1 'polypeptide(L)'
;GPACQLRYFHRGDRMKTLVAMDTKAVTGPELVKQYQKEEAPDFQNGDHTMTFIRTENGKTIHIQHDVMNPRPYSRMYQLTGTKGFVNKYPIEQYCFRPDQIDCTSIPDHENLSMHSAVPEKVKEALMSQYKHPIHQELEETAKKIGGHGGMDFIMDYRLVYCLRNGLPLDMDVYDLAEWCCMADLTRLSIENGN
;
A
#
# COMPACT_ATOMS: atom_id res chain seq x y z
N GLY A 1 3.74 -5.42 2.30
CA GLY A 1 2.92 -4.23 2.30
C GLY A 1 3.62 -3.05 1.64
N PRO A 2 3.02 -1.85 1.62
CA PRO A 2 3.60 -0.62 1.06
C PRO A 2 5.00 -0.31 1.62
N ALA A 3 5.24 -0.69 2.86
CA ALA A 3 6.50 -0.54 3.56
C ALA A 3 7.71 -1.11 2.80
N CYS A 4 7.56 -2.28 2.20
CA CYS A 4 8.64 -2.91 1.44
C CYS A 4 9.04 -2.12 0.18
N GLN A 5 8.11 -1.35 -0.36
CA GLN A 5 8.35 -0.51 -1.53
C GLN A 5 8.96 0.83 -1.14
N LEU A 6 8.56 1.41 -0.02
CA LEU A 6 9.09 2.67 0.48
C LEU A 6 10.54 2.54 0.96
N ARG A 7 10.95 1.39 1.49
CA ARG A 7 12.35 1.11 1.77
C ARG A 7 13.24 1.19 0.53
N TYR A 8 12.71 0.84 -0.63
CA TYR A 8 13.40 1.02 -1.90
C TYR A 8 13.60 2.51 -2.22
N PHE A 9 12.65 3.35 -1.82
CA PHE A 9 12.77 4.80 -1.95
C PHE A 9 13.87 5.37 -1.05
N HIS A 10 13.93 4.96 0.20
CA HIS A 10 14.95 5.44 1.13
C HIS A 10 16.38 5.16 0.65
N ARG A 11 16.63 4.04 -0.01
CA ARG A 11 17.95 3.64 -0.48
C ARG A 11 18.35 4.18 -1.86
N GLY A 12 17.42 4.53 -2.71
CA GLY A 12 17.68 4.93 -4.08
C GLY A 12 16.76 6.02 -4.63
N ASP A 13 15.79 6.46 -3.83
CA ASP A 13 14.84 7.48 -4.21
C ASP A 13 14.33 8.22 -2.97
N ARG A 14 13.80 9.42 -3.12
CA ARG A 14 13.24 10.25 -2.03
C ARG A 14 11.99 10.95 -2.49
N MET A 15 11.09 11.24 -1.56
CA MET A 15 9.96 12.13 -1.80
C MET A 15 10.48 13.55 -2.02
N LYS A 16 10.03 14.20 -3.09
CA LYS A 16 10.52 15.53 -3.50
C LYS A 16 9.48 16.60 -3.33
N THR A 17 8.31 16.39 -3.86
CA THR A 17 7.21 17.34 -3.81
C THR A 17 5.93 16.65 -3.42
N LEU A 18 5.10 17.37 -2.66
CA LEU A 18 3.79 16.91 -2.24
C LEU A 18 2.78 18.03 -2.48
N VAL A 19 1.61 17.65 -2.97
CA VAL A 19 0.44 18.51 -3.08
C VAL A 19 -0.79 17.75 -2.60
N ALA A 20 -1.66 18.41 -1.86
CA ALA A 20 -2.85 17.79 -1.32
C ALA A 20 -4.08 18.68 -1.43
N MET A 21 -5.23 18.05 -1.52
CA MET A 21 -6.55 18.68 -1.50
C MET A 21 -7.48 17.85 -0.64
N ASP A 22 -8.42 18.50 0.00
CA ASP A 22 -9.48 17.83 0.75
C ASP A 22 -10.86 18.41 0.43
N THR A 23 -11.88 17.69 0.86
CA THR A 23 -13.25 18.18 0.87
C THR A 23 -13.53 18.96 2.15
N LYS A 24 -14.72 19.59 2.23
CA LYS A 24 -15.19 20.12 3.51
C LYS A 24 -15.36 19.01 4.55
N ALA A 25 -15.20 19.37 5.80
CA ALA A 25 -15.55 18.54 6.95
C ALA A 25 -17.06 18.62 7.18
N VAL A 26 -17.79 17.59 6.78
CA VAL A 26 -19.24 17.47 6.97
C VAL A 26 -19.56 16.27 7.84
N THR A 27 -19.12 15.10 7.43
CA THR A 27 -19.39 13.83 8.12
C THR A 27 -18.67 13.74 9.46
N GLY A 28 -17.44 14.26 9.56
CA GLY A 28 -16.67 14.23 10.80
C GLY A 28 -17.39 14.92 11.96
N PRO A 29 -17.79 16.19 11.86
CA PRO A 29 -18.56 16.88 12.88
C PRO A 29 -19.89 16.17 13.23
N GLU A 30 -20.60 15.63 12.23
CA GLU A 30 -21.83 14.88 12.45
C GLU A 30 -21.61 13.61 13.29
N LEU A 31 -20.54 12.87 13.01
CA LEU A 31 -20.18 11.68 13.77
C LEU A 31 -19.77 12.02 15.21
N VAL A 32 -19.00 13.09 15.42
CA VAL A 32 -18.67 13.56 16.78
C VAL A 32 -19.94 13.88 17.55
N LYS A 33 -20.86 14.62 16.96
CA LYS A 33 -22.14 14.95 17.58
C LYS A 33 -22.97 13.69 17.90
N GLN A 34 -23.00 12.72 16.98
CA GLN A 34 -23.76 11.49 17.15
C GLN A 34 -23.21 10.61 18.28
N TYR A 35 -21.88 10.41 18.32
CA TYR A 35 -21.25 9.45 19.24
C TYR A 35 -20.81 10.06 20.56
N GLN A 36 -20.29 11.28 20.55
CA GLN A 36 -19.81 11.97 21.74
C GLN A 36 -20.86 12.91 22.34
N LYS A 37 -21.92 13.22 21.59
CA LYS A 37 -22.99 14.19 21.97
C LYS A 37 -22.46 15.60 22.21
N GLU A 38 -21.37 15.93 21.57
CA GLU A 38 -20.71 17.24 21.64
C GLU A 38 -20.70 17.88 20.26
N GLU A 39 -20.67 19.19 20.22
CA GLU A 39 -20.41 19.94 18.97
C GLU A 39 -18.90 19.98 18.72
N ALA A 40 -18.50 19.89 17.47
CA ALA A 40 -17.09 19.95 17.05
C ALA A 40 -16.90 21.11 16.04
N PRO A 41 -17.02 22.38 16.47
CA PRO A 41 -16.97 23.53 15.57
C PRO A 41 -15.61 23.72 14.90
N ASP A 42 -14.55 23.23 15.54
CA ASP A 42 -13.16 23.36 15.06
C ASP A 42 -12.65 22.12 14.36
N PHE A 43 -13.55 21.24 13.91
CA PHE A 43 -13.16 20.05 13.17
C PHE A 43 -12.59 20.42 11.80
N GLN A 44 -11.29 20.23 11.60
CA GLN A 44 -10.55 20.73 10.43
C GLN A 44 -10.39 19.65 9.33
N ASN A 45 -10.40 18.38 9.68
CA ASN A 45 -10.12 17.32 8.71
C ASN A 45 -11.27 17.17 7.71
N GLY A 46 -10.98 17.39 6.45
CA GLY A 46 -11.93 17.10 5.37
C GLY A 46 -12.35 15.63 5.35
N ASP A 47 -13.56 15.37 4.89
CA ASP A 47 -14.10 14.00 4.86
C ASP A 47 -13.30 13.09 3.92
N HIS A 48 -12.73 13.66 2.88
CA HIS A 48 -11.93 12.96 1.89
C HIS A 48 -10.69 13.77 1.55
N THR A 49 -9.52 13.18 1.75
CA THR A 49 -8.22 13.81 1.45
C THR A 49 -7.50 13.04 0.36
N MET A 50 -6.97 13.77 -0.61
CA MET A 50 -6.13 13.26 -1.68
C MET A 50 -4.76 13.92 -1.63
N THR A 51 -3.70 13.10 -1.60
CA THR A 51 -2.32 13.56 -1.58
C THR A 51 -1.55 12.95 -2.76
N PHE A 52 -0.88 13.80 -3.52
CA PHE A 52 -0.01 13.40 -4.62
C PHE A 52 1.42 13.73 -4.28
N ILE A 53 2.30 12.75 -4.44
CA ILE A 53 3.72 12.88 -4.15
C ILE A 53 4.51 12.53 -5.40
N ARG A 54 5.52 13.32 -5.72
CA ARG A 54 6.51 13.02 -6.75
C ARG A 54 7.85 12.76 -6.08
N THR A 55 8.54 11.71 -6.51
CA THR A 55 9.88 11.38 -6.04
C THR A 55 10.97 12.02 -6.88
N GLU A 56 12.20 12.01 -6.39
CA GLU A 56 13.39 12.48 -7.13
C GLU A 56 13.58 11.75 -8.46
N ASN A 57 13.33 10.44 -8.47
CA ASN A 57 13.44 9.60 -9.68
C ASN A 57 12.17 9.64 -10.57
N GLY A 58 11.25 10.58 -10.32
CA GLY A 58 10.09 10.81 -11.16
C GLY A 58 8.93 9.82 -10.98
N LYS A 59 8.94 9.00 -9.93
CA LYS A 59 7.77 8.18 -9.58
C LYS A 59 6.70 9.03 -8.90
N THR A 60 5.47 8.58 -8.96
CA THR A 60 4.34 9.25 -8.31
C THR A 60 3.65 8.31 -7.33
N ILE A 61 3.22 8.86 -6.19
CA ILE A 61 2.42 8.17 -5.19
C ILE A 61 1.12 8.96 -5.02
N HIS A 62 0.00 8.27 -5.06
CA HIS A 62 -1.30 8.83 -4.75
C HIS A 62 -1.82 8.18 -3.46
N ILE A 63 -2.10 8.98 -2.47
CA ILE A 63 -2.72 8.56 -1.21
C ILE A 63 -4.12 9.14 -1.16
N GLN A 64 -5.09 8.29 -0.86
CA GLN A 64 -6.47 8.67 -0.63
C GLN A 64 -6.83 8.26 0.81
N HIS A 65 -7.32 9.20 1.59
CA HIS A 65 -7.75 8.96 2.96
C HIS A 65 -9.23 9.34 3.11
N ASP A 66 -10.04 8.38 3.48
CA ASP A 66 -11.46 8.52 3.72
C ASP A 66 -11.92 7.40 4.64
N VAL A 67 -12.21 7.73 5.88
CA VAL A 67 -12.60 6.75 6.92
C VAL A 67 -13.99 7.04 7.51
N MET A 68 -14.61 8.13 7.10
CA MET A 68 -15.86 8.61 7.68
C MET A 68 -17.05 8.41 6.76
N ASN A 69 -16.85 8.46 5.44
CA ASN A 69 -17.95 8.30 4.49
C ASN A 69 -18.29 6.82 4.27
N PRO A 70 -19.60 6.51 4.02
CA PRO A 70 -20.00 5.15 3.67
C PRO A 70 -19.43 4.76 2.32
N ARG A 71 -18.53 3.80 2.32
CA ARG A 71 -17.91 3.23 1.11
C ARG A 71 -17.45 1.80 1.36
N PRO A 72 -17.35 0.95 0.34
CA PRO A 72 -16.74 -0.36 0.47
C PRO A 72 -15.30 -0.24 0.99
N TYR A 73 -14.92 -1.14 1.89
CA TYR A 73 -13.56 -1.16 2.41
C TYR A 73 -12.53 -1.30 1.29
N SER A 74 -11.59 -0.39 1.26
CA SER A 74 -10.48 -0.41 0.31
C SER A 74 -9.27 0.30 0.89
N ARG A 75 -8.09 -0.30 0.74
CA ARG A 75 -6.81 0.37 1.00
C ARG A 75 -6.21 0.95 -0.28
N MET A 76 -6.95 0.97 -1.38
CA MET A 76 -6.46 1.41 -2.71
C MET A 76 -5.07 0.87 -3.04
N TYR A 77 -4.83 -0.40 -2.71
CA TYR A 77 -3.52 -1.00 -2.92
C TYR A 77 -3.31 -1.29 -4.39
N GLN A 78 -2.67 -0.35 -5.08
CA GLN A 78 -2.42 -0.40 -6.50
C GLN A 78 -0.95 -0.07 -6.78
N LEU A 79 -0.34 -0.81 -7.68
CA LEU A 79 1.00 -0.56 -8.17
C LEU A 79 1.01 -0.65 -9.69
N THR A 80 1.51 0.40 -10.35
CA THR A 80 1.73 0.42 -11.78
C THR A 80 3.23 0.57 -12.05
N GLY A 81 3.79 -0.38 -12.77
CA GLY A 81 5.18 -0.37 -13.19
C GLY A 81 5.33 -0.56 -14.69
N THR A 82 6.55 -0.47 -15.19
CA THR A 82 6.86 -0.64 -16.62
C THR A 82 6.63 -2.07 -17.12
N LYS A 83 6.63 -3.04 -16.22
CA LYS A 83 6.51 -4.48 -16.53
C LYS A 83 5.16 -5.08 -16.11
N GLY A 84 4.38 -4.37 -15.32
CA GLY A 84 3.10 -4.88 -14.85
C GLY A 84 2.33 -3.93 -13.97
N PHE A 85 1.13 -4.36 -13.68
CA PHE A 85 0.15 -3.69 -12.85
C PHE A 85 -0.41 -4.68 -11.83
N VAL A 86 -0.60 -4.21 -10.61
CA VAL A 86 -1.26 -4.96 -9.53
C VAL A 86 -2.29 -4.07 -8.87
N ASN A 87 -3.48 -4.58 -8.69
CA ASN A 87 -4.55 -3.96 -7.92
C ASN A 87 -5.16 -4.98 -6.96
N LYS A 88 -5.31 -4.62 -5.69
CA LYS A 88 -5.90 -5.52 -4.69
C LYS A 88 -7.39 -5.24 -4.44
N TYR A 89 -7.81 -3.98 -4.55
CA TYR A 89 -9.16 -3.56 -4.20
C TYR A 89 -9.82 -2.79 -5.35
N PRO A 90 -11.14 -2.92 -5.57
CA PRO A 90 -12.07 -3.87 -4.90
C PRO A 90 -11.93 -5.30 -5.40
N ILE A 91 -11.31 -5.50 -6.56
CA ILE A 91 -11.07 -6.81 -7.17
C ILE A 91 -9.57 -6.98 -7.36
N GLU A 92 -9.05 -8.12 -6.91
CA GLU A 92 -7.63 -8.45 -7.09
C GLU A 92 -7.35 -8.78 -8.54
N GLN A 93 -6.51 -7.98 -9.17
CA GLN A 93 -6.16 -8.08 -10.58
C GLN A 93 -4.66 -7.88 -10.80
N TYR A 94 -4.14 -8.61 -11.77
CA TYR A 94 -2.76 -8.50 -12.23
C TYR A 94 -2.76 -8.35 -13.75
N CYS A 95 -1.85 -7.54 -14.27
CA CYS A 95 -1.60 -7.41 -15.69
C CYS A 95 -0.08 -7.29 -15.89
N PHE A 96 0.47 -8.01 -16.85
CA PHE A 96 1.91 -8.06 -17.08
C PHE A 96 2.22 -7.88 -18.57
N ARG A 97 3.43 -7.42 -18.83
CA ARG A 97 4.04 -7.53 -20.16
C ARG A 97 4.60 -8.94 -20.31
N PRO A 98 4.04 -9.78 -21.19
CA PRO A 98 4.45 -11.19 -21.28
C PRO A 98 5.93 -11.37 -21.65
N ASP A 99 6.49 -10.43 -22.41
CA ASP A 99 7.88 -10.38 -22.82
C ASP A 99 8.87 -9.99 -21.69
N GLN A 100 8.36 -9.59 -20.53
CA GLN A 100 9.14 -9.04 -19.42
C GLN A 100 9.11 -9.91 -18.14
N ILE A 101 8.38 -11.01 -18.17
CA ILE A 101 8.27 -11.95 -17.05
C ILE A 101 8.60 -13.37 -17.52
N ASP A 102 9.18 -14.17 -16.64
CA ASP A 102 9.34 -15.59 -16.90
C ASP A 102 8.02 -16.32 -16.63
N CYS A 103 7.31 -16.59 -17.71
CA CYS A 103 6.04 -17.32 -17.69
C CYS A 103 6.04 -18.55 -18.61
N THR A 104 7.20 -18.95 -19.12
CA THR A 104 7.31 -20.05 -20.10
C THR A 104 6.82 -21.39 -19.57
N SER A 105 6.87 -21.60 -18.25
CA SER A 105 6.34 -22.80 -17.59
C SER A 105 4.85 -22.72 -17.26
N ILE A 106 4.21 -21.58 -17.54
CA ILE A 106 2.80 -21.34 -17.17
C ILE A 106 1.91 -21.65 -18.36
N PRO A 107 0.89 -22.52 -18.21
CA PRO A 107 -0.08 -22.80 -19.28
C PRO A 107 -0.77 -21.51 -19.76
N ASP A 108 -1.07 -21.47 -21.04
CA ASP A 108 -1.78 -20.35 -21.69
C ASP A 108 -1.06 -18.98 -21.62
N HIS A 109 0.23 -18.96 -21.32
CA HIS A 109 1.00 -17.72 -21.22
C HIS A 109 1.07 -16.95 -22.53
N GLU A 110 0.97 -17.60 -23.67
CA GLU A 110 0.93 -16.99 -25.00
C GLU A 110 -0.31 -16.12 -25.23
N ASN A 111 -1.37 -16.35 -24.45
CA ASN A 111 -2.62 -15.57 -24.51
C ASN A 111 -2.63 -14.37 -23.54
N LEU A 112 -1.55 -14.14 -22.82
CA LEU A 112 -1.43 -12.97 -21.94
C LEU A 112 -1.37 -11.68 -22.75
N SER A 113 -2.04 -10.64 -22.25
CA SER A 113 -2.06 -9.32 -22.84
C SER A 113 -1.69 -8.26 -21.83
N MET A 114 -0.93 -7.26 -22.25
CA MET A 114 -0.61 -6.11 -21.41
C MET A 114 -1.81 -5.17 -21.15
N HIS A 115 -2.96 -5.45 -21.73
CA HIS A 115 -4.17 -4.65 -21.59
C HIS A 115 -5.33 -5.39 -20.95
N SER A 116 -5.12 -6.63 -20.49
CA SER A 116 -6.15 -7.47 -19.90
C SER A 116 -5.67 -8.03 -18.56
N ALA A 117 -6.60 -8.18 -17.63
CA ALA A 117 -6.31 -8.89 -16.40
C ALA A 117 -5.92 -10.35 -16.70
N VAL A 118 -4.92 -10.83 -15.99
CA VAL A 118 -4.44 -12.21 -16.09
C VAL A 118 -5.58 -13.16 -15.70
N PRO A 119 -5.87 -14.21 -16.51
CA PRO A 119 -6.85 -15.23 -16.17
C PRO A 119 -6.53 -15.90 -14.82
N GLU A 120 -7.57 -16.31 -14.07
CA GLU A 120 -7.40 -16.81 -12.70
C GLU A 120 -6.40 -17.97 -12.60
N LYS A 121 -6.49 -18.96 -13.50
CA LYS A 121 -5.56 -20.11 -13.51
C LYS A 121 -4.11 -19.69 -13.72
N VAL A 122 -3.88 -18.71 -14.58
CA VAL A 122 -2.53 -18.17 -14.84
C VAL A 122 -2.06 -17.37 -13.63
N LYS A 123 -2.95 -16.60 -13.00
CA LYS A 123 -2.66 -15.87 -11.77
C LYS A 123 -2.23 -16.81 -10.65
N GLU A 124 -2.95 -17.90 -10.41
CA GLU A 124 -2.62 -18.91 -9.40
C GLU A 124 -1.23 -19.53 -9.64
N ALA A 125 -0.92 -19.86 -10.88
CA ALA A 125 0.37 -20.40 -11.25
C ALA A 125 1.51 -19.40 -11.03
N LEU A 126 1.32 -18.13 -11.46
CA LEU A 126 2.28 -17.02 -11.22
C LEU A 126 2.49 -16.77 -9.73
N MET A 127 1.40 -16.72 -8.95
CA MET A 127 1.50 -16.52 -7.50
C MET A 127 2.24 -17.64 -6.81
N SER A 128 2.04 -18.89 -7.25
CA SER A 128 2.79 -20.04 -6.74
C SER A 128 4.28 -19.96 -7.09
N GLN A 129 4.61 -19.60 -8.33
CA GLN A 129 5.99 -19.49 -8.82
C GLN A 129 6.76 -18.37 -8.09
N TYR A 130 6.13 -17.22 -7.88
CA TYR A 130 6.75 -16.03 -7.28
C TYR A 130 6.44 -15.84 -5.79
N LYS A 131 5.86 -16.84 -5.15
CA LYS A 131 5.59 -16.79 -3.72
C LYS A 131 6.88 -16.59 -2.93
N HIS A 132 6.90 -15.60 -2.05
CA HIS A 132 8.08 -15.29 -1.26
C HIS A 132 8.49 -16.48 -0.37
N PRO A 133 9.78 -16.85 -0.28
CA PRO A 133 10.24 -18.01 0.50
C PRO A 133 9.73 -18.04 1.95
N ILE A 134 9.70 -16.90 2.62
CA ILE A 134 9.19 -16.81 4.01
C ILE A 134 7.71 -17.23 4.10
N HIS A 135 6.90 -16.95 3.08
CA HIS A 135 5.52 -17.41 3.02
C HIS A 135 5.43 -18.91 2.75
N GLN A 136 6.31 -19.45 1.91
CA GLN A 136 6.34 -20.88 1.66
C GLN A 136 6.70 -21.66 2.93
N GLU A 137 7.61 -21.13 3.74
CA GLU A 137 8.08 -21.75 4.98
C GLU A 137 7.08 -21.63 6.14
N LEU A 138 6.51 -20.42 6.33
CA LEU A 138 5.82 -20.08 7.57
C LEU A 138 4.30 -19.96 7.45
N GLU A 139 3.72 -20.01 6.26
CA GLU A 139 2.29 -19.69 6.04
C GLU A 139 1.35 -20.52 6.92
N GLU A 140 1.57 -21.83 7.01
CA GLU A 140 0.71 -22.72 7.79
C GLU A 140 0.81 -22.44 9.31
N THR A 141 2.00 -22.14 9.78
CA THR A 141 2.22 -21.77 11.19
C THR A 141 1.62 -20.40 11.47
N ALA A 142 1.84 -19.45 10.60
CA ALA A 142 1.30 -18.10 10.70
C ALA A 142 -0.22 -18.06 10.74
N LYS A 143 -0.88 -18.84 9.88
CA LYS A 143 -2.36 -18.97 9.86
C LYS A 143 -2.90 -19.56 11.17
N LYS A 144 -2.20 -20.52 11.77
CA LYS A 144 -2.59 -21.12 13.06
C LYS A 144 -2.46 -20.15 14.24
N ILE A 145 -1.41 -19.33 14.24
CA ILE A 145 -1.16 -18.35 15.30
C ILE A 145 -2.14 -17.19 15.18
N GLY A 146 -2.51 -16.79 13.94
CA GLY A 146 -3.45 -15.71 13.69
C GLY A 146 -2.77 -14.34 13.57
N GLY A 147 -3.53 -13.27 13.85
CA GLY A 147 -3.09 -11.89 13.62
C GLY A 147 -3.13 -11.52 12.14
N HIS A 148 -4.23 -10.89 11.68
CA HIS A 148 -4.47 -10.49 10.29
C HIS A 148 -4.19 -11.61 9.27
N GLY A 149 -4.65 -12.83 9.57
CA GLY A 149 -4.41 -14.00 8.70
C GLY A 149 -2.97 -14.52 8.72
N GLY A 150 -2.20 -14.22 9.78
CA GLY A 150 -0.82 -14.64 9.96
C GLY A 150 0.22 -13.59 9.56
N MET A 151 -0.22 -12.43 9.04
CA MET A 151 0.69 -11.35 8.61
C MET A 151 1.52 -10.81 9.76
N ASP A 152 0.91 -10.60 10.93
CA ASP A 152 1.59 -10.08 12.11
C ASP A 152 2.69 -11.04 12.58
N PHE A 153 2.41 -12.34 12.62
CA PHE A 153 3.40 -13.34 12.93
C PHE A 153 4.61 -13.33 12.00
N ILE A 154 4.38 -13.25 10.69
CA ILE A 154 5.48 -13.21 9.71
C ILE A 154 6.33 -11.95 9.87
N MET A 155 5.69 -10.82 10.16
CA MET A 155 6.38 -9.55 10.40
C MET A 155 7.28 -9.64 11.63
N ASP A 156 6.76 -10.12 12.74
CA ASP A 156 7.51 -10.28 14.00
C ASP A 156 8.63 -11.32 13.87
N TYR A 157 8.34 -12.45 13.22
CA TYR A 157 9.34 -13.47 12.90
C TYR A 157 10.52 -12.87 12.16
N ARG A 158 10.24 -12.08 11.12
CA ARG A 158 11.29 -11.45 10.31
C ARG A 158 12.12 -10.46 11.10
N LEU A 159 11.50 -9.67 11.97
CA LEU A 159 12.20 -8.75 12.88
C LEU A 159 13.15 -9.53 13.79
N VAL A 160 12.64 -10.54 14.49
CA VAL A 160 13.44 -11.38 15.41
C VAL A 160 14.56 -12.08 14.65
N TYR A 161 14.29 -12.61 13.47
CA TYR A 161 15.31 -13.24 12.62
C TYR A 161 16.46 -12.28 12.28
N CYS A 162 16.13 -11.06 11.84
CA CYS A 162 17.14 -10.04 11.54
C CYS A 162 17.99 -9.70 12.77
N LEU A 163 17.36 -9.46 13.92
CA LEU A 163 18.06 -9.12 15.15
C LEU A 163 18.99 -10.25 15.63
N ARG A 164 18.53 -11.50 15.59
CA ARG A 164 19.32 -12.66 16.02
C ARG A 164 20.50 -12.98 15.12
N ASN A 165 20.41 -12.61 13.85
CA ASN A 165 21.46 -12.91 12.86
C ASN A 165 22.31 -11.69 12.51
N GLY A 166 22.14 -10.55 13.18
CA GLY A 166 22.87 -9.32 12.89
C GLY A 166 22.63 -8.79 11.50
N LEU A 167 21.43 -9.04 10.93
CA LEU A 167 21.04 -8.57 9.61
C LEU A 167 20.40 -7.18 9.68
N PRO A 168 20.48 -6.38 8.63
CA PRO A 168 19.76 -5.11 8.56
C PRO A 168 18.26 -5.37 8.66
N LEU A 169 17.57 -4.50 9.37
CA LEU A 169 16.12 -4.52 9.46
C LEU A 169 15.48 -4.18 8.11
N ASP A 170 14.28 -4.68 7.87
CA ASP A 170 13.52 -4.40 6.65
C ASP A 170 13.01 -2.96 6.61
N MET A 171 12.89 -2.32 7.76
CA MET A 171 12.53 -0.92 7.94
C MET A 171 13.37 -0.34 9.07
N ASP A 172 13.76 0.92 8.95
CA ASP A 172 14.52 1.64 9.97
C ASP A 172 13.80 2.94 10.42
N VAL A 173 14.43 3.67 11.33
CA VAL A 173 13.87 4.91 11.87
C VAL A 173 13.75 6.01 10.80
N TYR A 174 14.55 6.01 9.78
CA TYR A 174 14.48 6.99 8.69
C TYR A 174 13.32 6.70 7.75
N ASP A 175 13.06 5.41 7.46
CA ASP A 175 11.85 4.99 6.75
C ASP A 175 10.59 5.45 7.50
N LEU A 176 10.57 5.25 8.83
CA LEU A 176 9.46 5.68 9.68
C LEU A 176 9.27 7.20 9.63
N ALA A 177 10.35 7.97 9.75
CA ALA A 177 10.29 9.43 9.72
C ALA A 177 9.75 9.94 8.37
N GLU A 178 10.22 9.36 7.25
CA GLU A 178 9.75 9.72 5.91
C GLU A 178 8.26 9.42 5.71
N TRP A 179 7.77 8.31 6.27
CA TRP A 179 6.35 7.97 6.14
C TRP A 179 5.45 8.79 7.06
N CYS A 180 5.89 9.06 8.26
CA CYS A 180 5.09 9.82 9.23
C CYS A 180 4.99 11.31 8.86
N CYS A 181 6.01 11.90 8.26
CA CYS A 181 5.97 13.32 7.89
C CYS A 181 4.91 13.63 6.83
N MET A 182 4.41 12.64 6.10
CA MET A 182 3.38 12.86 5.08
C MET A 182 2.06 13.38 5.64
N ALA A 183 1.70 13.01 6.87
CA ALA A 183 0.48 13.52 7.50
C ALA A 183 0.57 15.04 7.70
N ASP A 184 1.66 15.51 8.30
CA ASP A 184 1.89 16.93 8.53
C ASP A 184 2.06 17.72 7.24
N LEU A 185 2.80 17.18 6.28
CA LEU A 185 3.00 17.82 4.97
C LEU A 185 1.69 17.92 4.17
N THR A 186 0.82 16.91 4.25
CA THR A 186 -0.51 16.96 3.66
C THR A 186 -1.33 18.09 4.26
N ARG A 187 -1.37 18.21 5.59
CA ARG A 187 -2.05 19.28 6.29
C ARG A 187 -1.50 20.66 5.87
N LEU A 188 -0.18 20.82 5.87
CA LEU A 188 0.46 22.07 5.45
C LEU A 188 0.14 22.46 4.00
N SER A 189 0.10 21.47 3.09
CA SER A 189 -0.29 21.70 1.69
C SER A 189 -1.71 22.24 1.59
N ILE A 190 -2.66 21.62 2.30
CA ILE A 190 -4.06 22.07 2.34
C ILE A 190 -4.20 23.48 2.91
N GLU A 191 -3.55 23.74 4.04
CA GLU A 191 -3.57 25.06 4.71
C GLU A 191 -2.99 26.19 3.83
N ASN A 192 -2.02 25.86 2.97
CA ASN A 192 -1.43 26.81 2.02
C ASN A 192 -2.22 26.94 0.71
N GLY A 193 -3.30 26.20 0.53
CA GLY A 193 -4.16 26.27 -0.65
C GLY A 193 -3.58 25.58 -1.89
N ASN A 194 -2.72 24.63 -1.71
CA ASN A 194 -2.11 23.84 -2.80
C ASN A 194 -2.89 22.57 -3.05
#